data_5698c084300725345ec7be94ea63554a
#
_entry.id   5698c084300725345ec7be94ea63554a
#
_cell.length_a   1.000
_cell.length_b   1.000
_cell.length_c   1.000
_cell.angle_alpha   90.00
_cell.angle_beta   90.00
_cell.angle_gamma   90.00
#
_symmetry.space_group_name_H-M   'P 1'
#
loop_
_entity.id
_entity.type
_entity.pdbx_description
1 polymer ?
#
loop_
_entity_poly.entity_id
_entity_poly.type
_entity_poly.pdbx_seq_one_letter_code
_entity_poly.pdbx_strand_id
1 'polypeptide(L)'
;MESRRPVLSVAPIAGEPRDGAGRAAADAEDDRSLVGAAATGDAAAFRELYRRHLAIVHARLTLMVGPGPERDDLIQQIFLDAYRALSRFRGDARFATFLNRIAINVACEHLERRRRSRARYAPLGEAHLDRLVAPGASPESRASQRQDLAQAFEHLEAIRPKKRIAFVLVAVQGMSLDEAAELLDASAETVKQRVLHARREITARIARAAARARPPGGVR
;
A
#
# COMPACT_ATOMS: atom_id res chain seq x y z
N MET A 1 33.17 -9.54 -10.78
CA MET A 1 31.86 -9.12 -11.33
C MET A 1 30.80 -9.44 -10.26
N GLU A 2 30.58 -8.47 -9.40
CA GLU A 2 29.68 -8.60 -8.25
C GLU A 2 28.23 -8.51 -8.72
N SER A 3 27.48 -9.58 -8.48
CA SER A 3 26.07 -9.71 -8.81
C SER A 3 25.29 -8.75 -7.93
N ARG A 4 24.96 -7.57 -8.44
CA ARG A 4 24.02 -6.64 -7.79
C ARG A 4 22.67 -7.36 -7.61
N ARG A 5 22.40 -7.78 -6.38
CA ARG A 5 21.07 -8.19 -5.95
C ARG A 5 20.17 -6.96 -6.12
N PRO A 6 19.03 -7.05 -6.82
CA PRO A 6 18.05 -5.98 -6.81
C PRO A 6 17.43 -5.91 -5.42
N VAL A 7 17.96 -5.04 -4.59
CA VAL A 7 17.33 -4.65 -3.35
C VAL A 7 16.23 -3.66 -3.78
N LEU A 8 14.98 -4.07 -3.67
CA LEU A 8 13.84 -3.15 -3.61
C LEU A 8 14.00 -2.33 -2.32
N SER A 9 14.92 -1.37 -2.35
CA SER A 9 15.03 -0.34 -1.33
C SER A 9 13.98 0.72 -1.63
N VAL A 10 12.72 0.36 -1.41
CA VAL A 10 11.71 1.38 -1.17
C VAL A 10 12.06 1.92 0.21
N ALA A 11 12.48 3.18 0.28
CA ALA A 11 12.64 3.86 1.56
C ALA A 11 11.39 3.56 2.40
N PRO A 12 11.52 3.12 3.66
CA PRO A 12 10.35 2.89 4.47
C PRO A 12 9.55 4.19 4.43
N ILE A 13 8.31 4.10 3.93
CA ILE A 13 7.36 5.16 4.20
C ILE A 13 7.39 5.24 5.70
N ALA A 14 7.73 6.41 6.23
CA ALA A 14 7.87 6.61 7.65
C ALA A 14 6.66 5.95 8.32
N GLY A 15 6.86 4.70 8.72
CA GLY A 15 6.08 4.10 9.76
C GLY A 15 6.24 5.05 10.91
N GLU A 16 5.22 5.27 11.68
CA GLU A 16 5.22 6.16 12.83
C GLU A 16 6.62 6.15 13.47
N PRO A 17 7.27 7.31 13.62
CA PRO A 17 8.64 7.35 14.13
C PRO A 17 8.67 6.62 15.48
N ARG A 18 9.55 5.65 15.64
CA ARG A 18 9.71 4.86 16.87
C ARG A 18 10.02 5.69 18.12
N ASP A 19 10.31 6.97 17.93
CA ASP A 19 10.63 7.94 19.00
C ASP A 19 9.44 8.80 19.45
N GLY A 20 8.21 8.46 19.03
CA GLY A 20 7.02 9.30 19.25
C GLY A 20 5.92 8.67 20.11
N ALA A 21 6.24 7.75 21.02
CA ALA A 21 5.18 7.11 21.85
C ALA A 21 4.28 8.14 22.58
N GLY A 22 4.85 9.25 23.05
CA GLY A 22 4.10 10.35 23.66
C GLY A 22 3.27 11.15 22.65
N ARG A 23 3.81 11.40 21.46
CA ARG A 23 3.10 12.14 20.40
C ARG A 23 2.00 11.31 19.76
N ALA A 24 2.28 10.04 19.50
CA ALA A 24 1.27 9.10 19.00
C ALA A 24 0.12 8.86 20.00
N ALA A 25 0.37 8.96 21.29
CA ALA A 25 -0.66 8.88 22.32
C ALA A 25 -1.52 10.15 22.36
N ALA A 26 -0.91 11.34 22.25
CA ALA A 26 -1.63 12.61 22.19
C ALA A 26 -2.47 12.71 20.91
N ASP A 27 -1.91 12.34 19.75
CA ASP A 27 -2.63 12.31 18.47
C ASP A 27 -3.82 11.32 18.52
N ALA A 28 -3.67 10.18 19.22
CA ALA A 28 -4.74 9.20 19.37
C ALA A 28 -5.87 9.68 20.29
N GLU A 29 -5.58 10.46 21.35
CA GLU A 29 -6.59 11.05 22.22
C GLU A 29 -7.35 12.17 21.51
N ASP A 30 -6.64 13.02 20.77
CA ASP A 30 -7.23 14.03 19.90
C ASP A 30 -8.15 13.43 18.83
N ASP A 31 -7.73 12.33 18.21
CA ASP A 31 -8.56 11.61 17.24
C ASP A 31 -9.81 11.01 17.90
N ARG A 32 -9.74 10.52 19.13
CA ARG A 32 -10.89 9.98 19.85
C ARG A 32 -11.97 11.05 20.06
N SER A 33 -11.57 12.26 20.46
CA SER A 33 -12.48 13.40 20.62
C SER A 33 -13.14 13.77 19.28
N LEU A 34 -12.35 13.89 18.20
CA LEU A 34 -12.84 14.19 16.87
C LEU A 34 -13.79 13.10 16.34
N VAL A 35 -13.47 11.84 16.58
CA VAL A 35 -14.32 10.69 16.19
C VAL A 35 -15.66 10.77 16.92
N GLY A 36 -15.67 11.07 18.22
CA GLY A 36 -16.90 11.25 19.00
C GLY A 36 -17.79 12.36 18.43
N ALA A 37 -17.23 13.51 18.13
CA ALA A 37 -17.94 14.64 17.54
C ALA A 37 -18.43 14.29 16.10
N ALA A 38 -17.59 13.70 15.28
CA ALA A 38 -17.96 13.31 13.93
C ALA A 38 -19.05 12.23 13.89
N ALA A 39 -19.06 11.30 14.86
CA ALA A 39 -20.10 10.27 14.99
C ALA A 39 -21.47 10.86 15.32
N THR A 40 -21.53 12.03 15.95
CA THR A 40 -22.77 12.78 16.22
C THR A 40 -23.15 13.77 15.10
N GLY A 41 -22.39 13.77 13.99
CA GLY A 41 -22.71 14.58 12.81
C GLY A 41 -21.90 15.86 12.65
N ASP A 42 -20.87 16.09 13.47
CA ASP A 42 -19.98 17.23 13.30
C ASP A 42 -19.08 17.05 12.06
N ALA A 43 -19.46 17.73 10.99
CA ALA A 43 -18.71 17.72 9.73
C ALA A 43 -17.32 18.38 9.83
N ALA A 44 -17.12 19.32 10.77
CA ALA A 44 -15.83 19.97 10.97
C ALA A 44 -14.85 18.99 11.63
N ALA A 45 -15.29 18.24 12.61
CA ALA A 45 -14.51 17.18 13.24
C ALA A 45 -14.07 16.10 12.23
N PHE A 46 -14.98 15.67 11.34
CA PHE A 46 -14.62 14.70 10.30
C PHE A 46 -13.65 15.28 9.28
N ARG A 47 -13.79 16.54 8.90
CA ARG A 47 -12.85 17.22 7.98
C ARG A 47 -11.45 17.26 8.57
N GLU A 48 -11.31 17.44 9.88
CA GLU A 48 -10.01 17.43 10.55
C GLU A 48 -9.41 16.01 10.56
N LEU A 49 -10.19 14.96 10.82
CA LEU A 49 -9.76 13.57 10.70
C LEU A 49 -9.30 13.26 9.26
N TYR A 50 -10.07 13.69 8.26
CA TYR A 50 -9.69 13.57 6.85
C TYR A 50 -8.32 14.20 6.59
N ARG A 51 -8.13 15.45 6.99
CA ARG A 51 -6.88 16.19 6.77
C ARG A 51 -5.68 15.51 7.42
N ARG A 52 -5.82 15.00 8.63
CA ARG A 52 -4.75 14.30 9.38
C ARG A 52 -4.34 12.99 8.73
N HIS A 53 -5.30 12.23 8.26
CA HIS A 53 -5.04 10.86 7.78
C HIS A 53 -4.87 10.75 6.27
N LEU A 54 -5.18 11.80 5.48
CA LEU A 54 -5.15 11.75 4.02
C LEU A 54 -3.79 11.31 3.46
N ALA A 55 -2.69 11.88 3.95
CA ALA A 55 -1.35 11.60 3.45
C ALA A 55 -0.95 10.12 3.68
N ILE A 56 -1.28 9.59 4.86
CA ILE A 56 -0.97 8.19 5.23
C ILE A 56 -1.82 7.23 4.39
N VAL A 57 -3.12 7.50 4.27
CA VAL A 57 -4.04 6.68 3.46
C VAL A 57 -3.59 6.68 1.99
N HIS A 58 -3.26 7.87 1.45
CA HIS A 58 -2.77 8.01 0.09
C HIS A 58 -1.50 7.19 -0.15
N ALA A 59 -0.51 7.30 0.72
CA ALA A 59 0.75 6.58 0.60
C ALA A 59 0.54 5.05 0.67
N ARG A 60 -0.24 4.57 1.65
CA ARG A 60 -0.53 3.13 1.82
C ARG A 60 -1.33 2.57 0.65
N LEU A 61 -2.38 3.28 0.21
CA LEU A 61 -3.19 2.86 -0.93
C LEU A 61 -2.33 2.74 -2.19
N THR A 62 -1.47 3.74 -2.46
CA THR A 62 -0.56 3.72 -3.61
C THR A 62 0.33 2.48 -3.62
N LEU A 63 0.87 2.07 -2.48
CA LEU A 63 1.66 0.84 -2.39
C LEU A 63 0.83 -0.42 -2.65
N MET A 64 -0.41 -0.44 -2.18
CA MET A 64 -1.29 -1.61 -2.33
C MET A 64 -1.80 -1.77 -3.77
N VAL A 65 -2.30 -0.69 -4.38
CA VAL A 65 -2.97 -0.76 -5.69
C VAL A 65 -2.07 -0.36 -6.86
N GLY A 66 -0.98 0.36 -6.58
CA GLY A 66 -0.11 0.96 -7.57
C GLY A 66 -0.56 2.37 -7.97
N PRO A 67 0.26 3.06 -8.78
CA PRO A 67 -0.11 4.34 -9.35
C PRO A 67 -1.18 4.16 -10.43
N GLY A 68 -2.22 4.99 -10.40
CA GLY A 68 -3.31 4.95 -11.38
C GLY A 68 -4.30 6.10 -11.19
N PRO A 69 -5.10 6.41 -12.21
CA PRO A 69 -6.08 7.49 -12.15
C PRO A 69 -7.20 7.22 -11.13
N GLU A 70 -7.54 5.95 -10.88
CA GLU A 70 -8.64 5.58 -9.98
C GLU A 70 -8.30 5.80 -8.50
N ARG A 71 -7.07 6.14 -8.17
CA ARG A 71 -6.62 6.25 -6.78
C ARG A 71 -7.35 7.31 -5.99
N ASP A 72 -7.62 8.46 -6.59
CA ASP A 72 -8.29 9.57 -5.92
C ASP A 72 -9.76 9.18 -5.61
N ASP A 73 -10.41 8.45 -6.52
CA ASP A 73 -11.76 7.90 -6.29
C ASP A 73 -11.76 6.87 -5.16
N LEU A 74 -10.73 6.02 -5.10
CA LEU A 74 -10.58 5.04 -4.01
C LEU A 74 -10.35 5.73 -2.66
N ILE A 75 -9.59 6.82 -2.61
CA ILE A 75 -9.40 7.61 -1.39
C ILE A 75 -10.72 8.22 -0.94
N GLN A 76 -11.50 8.80 -1.84
CA GLN A 76 -12.83 9.31 -1.53
C GLN A 76 -13.73 8.21 -1.00
N GLN A 77 -13.73 7.03 -1.64
CA GLN A 77 -14.49 5.87 -1.19
C GLN A 77 -14.10 5.45 0.23
N ILE A 78 -12.80 5.37 0.54
CA ILE A 78 -12.30 5.02 1.88
C ILE A 78 -12.85 5.97 2.95
N PHE A 79 -12.75 7.27 2.73
CA PHE A 79 -13.21 8.25 3.72
C PHE A 79 -14.74 8.31 3.79
N LEU A 80 -15.44 8.10 2.69
CA LEU A 80 -16.90 8.01 2.70
C LEU A 80 -17.39 6.80 3.49
N ASP A 81 -16.74 5.65 3.30
CA ASP A 81 -17.07 4.42 4.04
C ASP A 81 -16.71 4.57 5.53
N ALA A 82 -15.59 5.24 5.84
CA ALA A 82 -15.22 5.58 7.20
C ALA A 82 -16.29 6.47 7.86
N TYR A 83 -16.73 7.53 7.19
CA TYR A 83 -17.78 8.42 7.69
C TYR A 83 -19.09 7.67 7.98
N ARG A 84 -19.53 6.84 7.04
CA ARG A 84 -20.75 6.03 7.21
C ARG A 84 -20.65 5.03 8.35
N ALA A 85 -19.46 4.52 8.62
CA ALA A 85 -19.24 3.52 9.66
C ALA A 85 -18.92 4.13 11.04
N LEU A 86 -18.69 5.45 11.14
CA LEU A 86 -18.37 6.12 12.41
C LEU A 86 -19.44 5.93 13.47
N SER A 87 -20.71 5.95 13.12
CA SER A 87 -21.82 5.74 14.08
C SER A 87 -21.78 4.37 14.76
N ARG A 88 -21.07 3.39 14.18
CA ARG A 88 -20.88 2.04 14.72
C ARG A 88 -19.50 1.83 15.32
N PHE A 89 -18.62 2.82 15.21
CA PHE A 89 -17.27 2.74 15.75
C PHE A 89 -17.29 2.90 17.26
N ARG A 90 -16.94 1.82 17.98
CA ARG A 90 -17.00 1.78 19.46
C ARG A 90 -15.79 2.40 20.17
N GLY A 91 -14.76 2.79 19.42
CA GLY A 91 -13.52 3.30 20.02
C GLY A 91 -12.59 2.23 20.61
N ASP A 92 -12.88 0.93 20.41
CA ASP A 92 -12.07 -0.18 20.92
C ASP A 92 -10.67 -0.25 20.26
N ALA A 93 -10.53 0.33 19.08
CA ALA A 93 -9.27 0.46 18.35
C ALA A 93 -8.97 1.94 18.05
N ARG A 94 -7.71 2.24 17.69
CA ARG A 94 -7.37 3.58 17.20
C ARG A 94 -8.08 3.86 15.88
N PHE A 95 -8.48 5.13 15.64
CA PHE A 95 -9.12 5.53 14.39
C PHE A 95 -8.25 5.19 13.16
N ALA A 96 -6.93 5.36 13.26
CA ALA A 96 -5.99 4.95 12.21
C ALA A 96 -6.09 3.45 11.86
N THR A 97 -6.25 2.56 12.83
CA THR A 97 -6.43 1.11 12.62
C THR A 97 -7.75 0.83 11.92
N PHE A 98 -8.83 1.47 12.37
CA PHE A 98 -10.15 1.37 11.74
C PHE A 98 -10.11 1.83 10.27
N LEU A 99 -9.53 3.00 10.01
CA LEU A 99 -9.39 3.57 8.67
C LEU A 99 -8.51 2.66 7.75
N ASN A 100 -7.46 2.07 8.30
CA ASN A 100 -6.61 1.13 7.56
C ASN A 100 -7.35 -0.15 7.15
N ARG A 101 -8.21 -0.69 8.00
CA ARG A 101 -9.06 -1.85 7.64
C ARG A 101 -9.98 -1.51 6.46
N ILE A 102 -10.59 -0.32 6.47
CA ILE A 102 -11.42 0.14 5.35
C ILE A 102 -10.58 0.29 4.08
N ALA A 103 -9.41 0.92 4.17
CA ALA A 103 -8.51 1.10 3.04
C ALA A 103 -8.06 -0.24 2.43
N ILE A 104 -7.76 -1.24 3.25
CA ILE A 104 -7.41 -2.60 2.82
C ILE A 104 -8.58 -3.27 2.10
N ASN A 105 -9.80 -3.15 2.61
CA ASN A 105 -10.99 -3.73 1.99
C ASN A 105 -11.24 -3.10 0.62
N VAL A 106 -11.24 -1.78 0.52
CA VAL A 106 -11.40 -1.04 -0.73
C VAL A 106 -10.30 -1.41 -1.74
N ALA A 107 -9.04 -1.48 -1.30
CA ALA A 107 -7.93 -1.91 -2.14
C ALA A 107 -8.10 -3.36 -2.63
N CYS A 108 -8.53 -4.27 -1.77
CA CYS A 108 -8.76 -5.67 -2.11
C CYS A 108 -9.86 -5.82 -3.15
N GLU A 109 -10.99 -5.15 -2.97
CA GLU A 109 -12.10 -5.15 -3.92
C GLU A 109 -11.72 -4.55 -5.28
N HIS A 110 -10.99 -3.43 -5.26
CA HIS A 110 -10.49 -2.80 -6.48
C HIS A 110 -9.58 -3.75 -7.25
N LEU A 111 -8.60 -4.35 -6.58
CA LEU A 111 -7.67 -5.30 -7.20
C LEU A 111 -8.38 -6.56 -7.73
N GLU A 112 -9.39 -7.08 -7.03
CA GLU A 112 -10.20 -8.21 -7.51
C GLU A 112 -11.04 -7.82 -8.74
N ARG A 113 -11.67 -6.64 -8.76
CA ARG A 113 -12.38 -6.12 -9.93
C ARG A 113 -11.44 -5.96 -11.11
N ARG A 114 -10.28 -5.32 -10.91
CA ARG A 114 -9.25 -5.12 -11.93
C ARG A 114 -8.75 -6.45 -12.48
N ARG A 115 -8.53 -7.45 -11.62
CA ARG A 115 -8.12 -8.79 -12.05
C ARG A 115 -9.16 -9.48 -12.95
N ARG A 116 -10.45 -9.33 -12.64
CA ARG A 116 -11.55 -9.87 -13.46
C ARG A 116 -11.69 -9.13 -14.80
N SER A 117 -11.39 -7.86 -14.82
CA SER A 117 -11.52 -6.99 -15.99
C SER A 117 -10.22 -6.83 -16.79
N ARG A 118 -9.18 -7.61 -16.51
CA ARG A 118 -7.82 -7.49 -17.11
C ARG A 118 -7.79 -7.44 -18.65
N ALA A 119 -8.85 -7.91 -19.31
CA ALA A 119 -9.00 -7.78 -20.75
C ALA A 119 -9.32 -6.34 -21.23
N ARG A 120 -9.60 -5.40 -20.33
CA ARG A 120 -10.07 -4.04 -20.65
C ARG A 120 -9.22 -2.89 -20.08
N TYR A 121 -8.17 -3.17 -19.29
CA TYR A 121 -7.39 -2.10 -18.64
C TYR A 121 -6.06 -1.87 -19.34
N ALA A 122 -5.80 -0.59 -19.63
CA ALA A 122 -4.52 -0.10 -20.13
C ALA A 122 -3.40 -0.27 -19.08
N PRO A 123 -2.12 -0.32 -19.51
CA PRO A 123 -0.96 -0.31 -18.63
C PRO A 123 -0.98 0.89 -17.68
N LEU A 124 -0.33 0.75 -16.53
CA LEU A 124 -0.14 1.83 -15.54
C LEU A 124 0.45 3.07 -16.22
N GLY A 125 -0.24 4.21 -16.12
CA GLY A 125 0.24 5.46 -16.72
C GLY A 125 1.52 5.95 -16.04
N GLU A 126 2.54 6.31 -16.82
CA GLU A 126 3.87 6.76 -16.36
C GLU A 126 3.80 8.00 -15.47
N ALA A 127 2.84 8.89 -15.72
CA ALA A 127 2.68 10.17 -15.00
C ALA A 127 2.48 10.02 -13.47
N HIS A 128 2.08 8.85 -12.98
CA HIS A 128 1.80 8.63 -11.56
C HIS A 128 3.01 8.08 -10.78
N LEU A 129 4.05 7.60 -11.46
CA LEU A 129 5.26 7.09 -10.83
C LEU A 129 6.14 8.21 -10.25
N ASP A 130 6.04 9.43 -10.79
CA ASP A 130 6.83 10.59 -10.36
C ASP A 130 6.68 10.93 -8.88
N ARG A 131 5.49 10.69 -8.33
CA ARG A 131 5.20 10.97 -6.91
C ARG A 131 5.85 9.97 -5.95
N LEU A 132 6.35 8.84 -6.46
CA LEU A 132 7.02 7.80 -5.68
C LEU A 132 8.55 7.89 -5.77
N VAL A 133 9.07 8.73 -6.66
CA VAL A 133 10.50 8.97 -6.83
C VAL A 133 10.99 9.95 -5.76
N ALA A 134 12.17 9.68 -5.20
CA ALA A 134 12.75 10.50 -4.15
C ALA A 134 12.93 11.96 -4.61
N PRO A 135 12.54 12.97 -3.81
CA PRO A 135 12.77 14.36 -4.12
C PRO A 135 14.29 14.65 -4.16
N GLY A 136 14.73 15.40 -5.16
CA GLY A 136 16.16 15.78 -5.29
C GLY A 136 17.04 14.85 -6.13
N ALA A 137 16.50 13.74 -6.67
CA ALA A 137 17.24 12.88 -7.57
C ALA A 137 17.53 13.55 -8.93
N SER A 138 18.69 13.25 -9.54
CA SER A 138 19.01 13.71 -10.90
C SER A 138 18.02 13.17 -11.94
N PRO A 139 17.86 13.81 -13.11
CA PRO A 139 16.93 13.34 -14.16
C PRO A 139 17.17 11.86 -14.54
N GLU A 140 18.43 11.43 -14.65
CA GLU A 140 18.80 10.05 -14.96
C GLU A 140 18.42 9.08 -13.85
N SER A 141 18.69 9.47 -12.58
CA SER A 141 18.30 8.68 -11.41
C SER A 141 16.79 8.57 -11.29
N ARG A 142 16.05 9.62 -11.62
CA ARG A 142 14.57 9.61 -11.66
C ARG A 142 14.05 8.64 -12.71
N ALA A 143 14.63 8.66 -13.92
CA ALA A 143 14.22 7.75 -14.97
C ALA A 143 14.46 6.28 -14.58
N SER A 144 15.64 5.97 -14.00
CA SER A 144 15.94 4.63 -13.49
C SER A 144 14.98 4.19 -12.38
N GLN A 145 14.72 5.06 -11.38
CA GLN A 145 13.79 4.77 -10.28
C GLN A 145 12.35 4.55 -10.78
N ARG A 146 11.89 5.32 -11.76
CA ARG A 146 10.57 5.10 -12.38
C ARG A 146 10.48 3.72 -13.03
N GLN A 147 11.50 3.35 -13.79
CA GLN A 147 11.54 2.05 -14.46
C GLN A 147 11.52 0.90 -13.45
N ASP A 148 12.33 1.00 -12.38
CA ASP A 148 12.36 0.01 -11.30
C ASP A 148 11.01 -0.13 -10.59
N LEU A 149 10.36 1.01 -10.30
CA LEU A 149 9.03 1.05 -9.70
C LEU A 149 7.96 0.45 -10.63
N ALA A 150 7.99 0.81 -11.92
CA ALA A 150 7.06 0.26 -12.90
C ALA A 150 7.17 -1.25 -12.98
N GLN A 151 8.39 -1.79 -13.05
CA GLN A 151 8.63 -3.23 -13.04
C GLN A 151 8.17 -3.90 -11.74
N ALA A 152 8.42 -3.27 -10.59
CA ALA A 152 7.97 -3.78 -9.30
C ALA A 152 6.44 -3.89 -9.24
N PHE A 153 5.72 -2.85 -9.69
CA PHE A 153 4.25 -2.88 -9.75
C PHE A 153 3.72 -3.89 -10.75
N GLU A 154 4.37 -4.05 -11.91
CA GLU A 154 4.01 -5.09 -12.90
C GLU A 154 4.12 -6.50 -12.29
N HIS A 155 5.17 -6.77 -11.53
CA HIS A 155 5.30 -8.04 -10.81
C HIS A 155 4.22 -8.22 -9.74
N LEU A 156 3.87 -7.15 -9.02
CA LEU A 156 2.82 -7.18 -8.01
C LEU A 156 1.42 -7.38 -8.60
N GLU A 157 1.14 -6.83 -9.79
CA GLU A 157 -0.17 -6.98 -10.45
C GLU A 157 -0.54 -8.42 -10.76
N ALA A 158 0.44 -9.26 -10.96
CA ALA A 158 0.21 -10.66 -11.27
C ALA A 158 -0.13 -11.50 -10.03
N ILE A 159 0.04 -10.96 -8.82
CA ILE A 159 -0.20 -11.65 -7.56
C ILE A 159 -1.66 -11.46 -7.14
N ARG A 160 -2.25 -12.51 -6.56
CA ARG A 160 -3.61 -12.41 -6.01
C ARG A 160 -3.70 -11.32 -4.94
N PRO A 161 -4.78 -10.50 -4.92
CA PRO A 161 -4.91 -9.34 -4.05
C PRO A 161 -4.56 -9.58 -2.58
N LYS A 162 -5.12 -10.61 -1.96
CA LYS A 162 -4.85 -10.95 -0.56
C LYS A 162 -3.37 -11.26 -0.28
N LYS A 163 -2.65 -11.90 -1.22
CA LYS A 163 -1.21 -12.15 -1.08
C LYS A 163 -0.41 -10.88 -1.30
N ARG A 164 -0.79 -10.05 -2.29
CA ARG A 164 -0.17 -8.76 -2.59
C ARG A 164 -0.25 -7.83 -1.40
N ILE A 165 -1.45 -7.65 -0.82
CA ILE A 165 -1.65 -6.77 0.33
C ILE A 165 -0.85 -7.26 1.54
N ALA A 166 -0.89 -8.55 1.88
CA ALA A 166 -0.08 -9.10 2.96
C ALA A 166 1.43 -8.87 2.74
N PHE A 167 1.91 -9.04 1.50
CA PHE A 167 3.31 -8.76 1.16
C PHE A 167 3.65 -7.27 1.32
N VAL A 168 2.78 -6.36 0.87
CA VAL A 168 2.99 -4.92 1.00
C VAL A 168 3.05 -4.51 2.48
N LEU A 169 2.11 -4.97 3.30
CA LEU A 169 2.06 -4.62 4.73
C LEU A 169 3.32 -5.10 5.46
N VAL A 170 3.71 -6.35 5.28
CA VAL A 170 4.82 -6.95 6.04
C VAL A 170 6.19 -6.65 5.42
N ALA A 171 6.35 -6.87 4.11
CA ALA A 171 7.67 -6.81 3.47
C ALA A 171 8.06 -5.41 3.00
N VAL A 172 7.08 -4.54 2.70
CA VAL A 172 7.34 -3.18 2.21
C VAL A 172 7.15 -2.14 3.32
N GLN A 173 6.08 -2.25 4.11
CA GLN A 173 5.81 -1.31 5.20
C GLN A 173 6.44 -1.72 6.54
N GLY A 174 6.99 -2.93 6.65
CA GLY A 174 7.70 -3.39 7.83
C GLY A 174 6.81 -3.76 9.02
N MET A 175 5.51 -3.98 8.80
CA MET A 175 4.60 -4.42 9.86
C MET A 175 4.97 -5.81 10.37
N SER A 176 4.77 -6.06 11.65
CA SER A 176 4.84 -7.41 12.22
C SER A 176 3.73 -8.30 11.65
N LEU A 177 3.91 -9.61 11.77
CA LEU A 177 2.88 -10.56 11.33
C LEU A 177 1.58 -10.40 12.12
N ASP A 178 1.67 -10.09 13.41
CA ASP A 178 0.51 -9.93 14.29
C ASP A 178 -0.28 -8.65 13.96
N GLU A 179 0.40 -7.51 13.75
CA GLU A 179 -0.24 -6.26 13.30
C GLU A 179 -0.93 -6.45 11.95
N ALA A 180 -0.26 -7.10 11.00
CA ALA A 180 -0.86 -7.36 9.70
C ALA A 180 -2.02 -8.38 9.78
N ALA A 181 -1.96 -9.35 10.68
CA ALA A 181 -3.01 -10.32 10.95
C ALA A 181 -4.28 -9.64 11.48
N GLU A 182 -4.10 -8.72 12.43
CA GLU A 182 -5.20 -7.91 12.96
C GLU A 182 -5.89 -7.08 11.87
N LEU A 183 -5.11 -6.41 11.02
CA LEU A 183 -5.64 -5.59 9.92
C LEU A 183 -6.33 -6.41 8.83
N LEU A 184 -5.85 -7.64 8.57
CA LEU A 184 -6.34 -8.51 7.50
C LEU A 184 -7.44 -9.47 7.95
N ASP A 185 -7.85 -9.39 9.21
CA ASP A 185 -8.79 -10.34 9.84
C ASP A 185 -8.40 -11.80 9.50
N ALA A 186 -7.16 -12.16 9.84
CA ALA A 186 -6.56 -13.45 9.52
C ALA A 186 -5.60 -13.87 10.63
N SER A 187 -5.24 -15.15 10.69
CA SER A 187 -4.18 -15.60 11.61
C SER A 187 -2.79 -15.15 11.12
N ALA A 188 -1.85 -14.93 12.06
CA ALA A 188 -0.46 -14.59 11.74
C ALA A 188 0.19 -15.64 10.82
N GLU A 189 -0.13 -16.95 11.01
CA GLU A 189 0.35 -18.01 10.12
C GLU A 189 -0.22 -17.87 8.70
N THR A 190 -1.49 -17.52 8.57
CA THR A 190 -2.10 -17.23 7.25
C THR A 190 -1.40 -16.06 6.56
N VAL A 191 -1.10 -14.98 7.28
CA VAL A 191 -0.37 -13.82 6.75
C VAL A 191 1.03 -14.23 6.32
N LYS A 192 1.76 -14.95 7.16
CA LYS A 192 3.09 -15.49 6.86
C LYS A 192 3.10 -16.32 5.58
N GLN A 193 2.13 -17.24 5.42
CA GLN A 193 2.00 -18.04 4.20
C GLN A 193 1.69 -17.18 2.97
N ARG A 194 0.82 -16.19 3.08
CA ARG A 194 0.55 -15.23 1.97
C ARG A 194 1.81 -14.49 1.55
N VAL A 195 2.61 -14.00 2.50
CA VAL A 195 3.88 -13.31 2.24
C VAL A 195 4.90 -14.23 1.58
N LEU A 196 5.08 -15.45 2.09
CA LEU A 196 6.00 -16.45 1.51
C LEU A 196 5.61 -16.79 0.07
N HIS A 197 4.34 -17.02 -0.20
CA HIS A 197 3.85 -17.30 -1.54
C HIS A 197 4.06 -16.11 -2.48
N ALA A 198 3.76 -14.88 -2.03
CA ALA A 198 4.00 -13.67 -2.81
C ALA A 198 5.49 -13.52 -3.18
N ARG A 199 6.39 -13.69 -2.20
CA ARG A 199 7.85 -13.65 -2.44
C ARG A 199 8.28 -14.67 -3.50
N ARG A 200 7.83 -15.93 -3.39
CA ARG A 200 8.14 -16.98 -4.38
C ARG A 200 7.65 -16.62 -5.78
N GLU A 201 6.41 -16.13 -5.89
CA GLU A 201 5.83 -15.72 -7.17
C GLU A 201 6.59 -14.55 -7.80
N ILE A 202 6.97 -13.53 -7.01
CA ILE A 202 7.76 -12.38 -7.47
C ILE A 202 9.14 -12.84 -7.95
N THR A 203 9.87 -13.59 -7.13
CA THR A 203 11.22 -14.07 -7.47
C THR A 203 11.21 -14.91 -8.75
N ALA A 204 10.24 -15.81 -8.90
CA ALA A 204 10.09 -16.61 -10.13
C ALA A 204 9.80 -15.77 -11.36
N ARG A 205 9.05 -14.65 -11.23
CA ARG A 205 8.78 -13.73 -12.35
C ARG A 205 10.01 -12.93 -12.73
N ILE A 206 10.73 -12.39 -11.75
CA ILE A 206 11.99 -11.67 -11.99
C ILE A 206 12.98 -12.58 -12.72
N ALA A 207 13.14 -13.82 -12.26
CA ALA A 207 14.04 -14.78 -12.90
C ALA A 207 13.63 -15.08 -14.35
N ARG A 208 12.33 -15.23 -14.64
CA ARG A 208 11.82 -15.44 -16.00
C ARG A 208 12.04 -14.22 -16.90
N ALA A 209 11.83 -13.01 -16.38
CA ALA A 209 12.07 -11.77 -17.10
C ALA A 209 13.56 -11.62 -17.47
N ALA A 210 14.45 -11.86 -16.51
CA ALA A 210 15.89 -11.85 -16.72
C ALA A 210 16.34 -12.91 -17.75
N ALA A 211 15.76 -14.11 -17.74
CA ALA A 211 16.06 -15.15 -18.70
C ALA A 211 15.63 -14.78 -20.12
N ARG A 212 14.51 -14.07 -20.29
CA ARG A 212 14.02 -13.59 -21.59
C ARG A 212 14.84 -12.41 -22.14
N ALA A 213 15.38 -11.57 -21.26
CA ALA A 213 16.22 -10.42 -21.64
C ALA A 213 17.63 -10.83 -22.07
N ARG A 214 18.05 -12.08 -21.80
CA ARG A 214 19.37 -12.59 -22.20
C ARG A 214 19.34 -12.91 -23.70
N PRO A 215 20.18 -12.27 -24.56
CA PRO A 215 20.22 -12.60 -25.98
C PRO A 215 20.57 -14.07 -26.14
N PRO A 216 20.02 -14.76 -27.16
CA PRO A 216 20.42 -16.13 -27.47
C PRO A 216 21.93 -16.11 -27.72
N GLY A 217 22.65 -16.88 -26.89
CA GLY A 217 24.11 -16.95 -26.97
C GLY A 217 24.55 -17.24 -28.38
N GLY A 218 25.33 -16.34 -28.96
CA GLY A 218 25.96 -16.58 -30.24
C GLY A 218 26.78 -17.87 -30.17
N VAL A 219 26.30 -18.88 -30.84
CA VAL A 219 27.08 -20.06 -31.15
C VAL A 219 28.15 -19.61 -32.15
N ARG A 220 29.41 -19.60 -31.68
CA ARG A 220 30.55 -19.60 -32.60
C ARG A 220 30.94 -21.03 -32.86
#